data_8c29039575fb84f21a20f300527e0d4a
#
_entry.id   8c29039575fb84f21a20f300527e0d4a
#
_cell.length_a   1.000
_cell.length_b   1.000
_cell.length_c   1.000
_cell.angle_alpha   90.00
_cell.angle_beta   90.00
_cell.angle_gamma   90.00
#
_symmetry.space_group_name_H-M   'P 1'
#
loop_
_entity.id
_entity.type
_entity.pdbx_description
1 polymer ?
#
loop_
_entity_poly.entity_id
_entity_poly.type
_entity_poly.pdbx_seq_one_letter_code
_entity_poly.pdbx_strand_id
1 'polypeptide(L)'
;IGRLVGSEMCIRDRYNCNQNQVICGSGSDEIIQMLCQLFLNRGDEVVVPEFSFLMYRIYAQIVGAKVVFSKEKNFKVSNNEILKKVSKKTKIVFLANPNNPTGTYISKKQLLDLRKRLNKKILLVVDDAYFEYMLNKDYKSGLELFKNKNNVFILRTFSKIYGLASLRVGWGYGSKKIVDALYKICLLYTSPSPRDDR
;
A
#
# COMPACT_ATOMS: atom_id res chain seq x y z
N ILE A 1 11.62 -20.33 8.93
CA ILE A 1 11.54 -19.20 7.97
C ILE A 1 12.75 -18.34 8.28
N GLY A 2 13.82 -18.54 7.49
CA GLY A 2 15.00 -17.70 7.63
C GLY A 2 14.59 -16.23 7.46
N ARG A 3 15.02 -15.39 8.39
CA ARG A 3 14.93 -13.94 8.30
C ARG A 3 15.26 -13.53 6.86
N LEU A 4 14.42 -12.74 6.22
CA LEU A 4 14.70 -12.11 4.91
C LEU A 4 15.83 -11.07 5.08
N VAL A 5 16.89 -11.45 5.81
CA VAL A 5 18.05 -10.58 6.07
C VAL A 5 18.68 -10.23 4.74
N GLY A 6 18.64 -8.97 4.39
CA GLY A 6 19.16 -8.46 3.14
C GLY A 6 18.13 -8.17 2.06
N SER A 7 16.85 -8.57 2.23
CA SER A 7 15.81 -8.28 1.24
C SER A 7 15.65 -6.79 1.00
N GLU A 8 15.66 -6.01 2.07
CA GLU A 8 15.54 -4.56 2.01
C GLU A 8 16.74 -3.94 1.27
N MET A 9 17.94 -4.51 1.39
CA MET A 9 19.12 -4.07 0.64
C MET A 9 18.96 -4.37 -0.85
N CYS A 10 18.51 -5.57 -1.21
CA CYS A 10 18.26 -5.94 -2.60
C CYS A 10 17.17 -5.05 -3.23
N ILE A 11 16.11 -4.75 -2.49
CA ILE A 11 15.06 -3.82 -2.91
C ILE A 11 15.62 -2.41 -3.09
N ARG A 12 16.41 -1.92 -2.12
CA ARG A 12 17.11 -0.64 -2.21
C ARG A 12 17.90 -0.52 -3.51
N ASP A 13 18.74 -1.52 -3.80
CA ASP A 13 19.63 -1.48 -4.96
C ASP A 13 18.85 -1.54 -6.28
N ARG A 14 17.84 -2.44 -6.36
CA ARG A 14 17.01 -2.60 -7.55
C ARG A 14 16.17 -1.36 -7.87
N TYR A 15 15.60 -0.71 -6.85
CA TYR A 15 14.68 0.41 -7.03
C TYR A 15 15.30 1.76 -6.66
N ASN A 16 16.59 1.79 -6.34
CA ASN A 16 17.32 2.98 -5.92
C ASN A 16 16.55 3.76 -4.84
N CYS A 17 16.12 3.09 -3.79
CA CYS A 17 15.34 3.68 -2.70
C CYS A 17 16.07 3.57 -1.36
N ASN A 18 15.58 4.28 -0.33
CA ASN A 18 16.20 4.25 0.99
C ASN A 18 15.78 2.98 1.74
N GLN A 19 16.74 2.17 2.16
CA GLN A 19 16.50 0.92 2.90
C GLN A 19 15.67 1.14 4.17
N ASN A 20 15.90 2.23 4.92
CA ASN A 20 15.16 2.56 6.13
C ASN A 20 13.69 2.96 5.89
N GLN A 21 13.27 2.98 4.64
CA GLN A 21 11.90 3.27 4.21
C GLN A 21 11.21 2.06 3.58
N VAL A 22 11.87 0.89 3.62
CA VAL A 22 11.36 -0.39 3.12
C VAL A 22 10.95 -1.26 4.31
N ILE A 23 9.85 -1.98 4.17
CA ILE A 23 9.45 -3.07 5.07
C ILE A 23 9.03 -4.27 4.23
N CYS A 24 9.51 -5.45 4.57
CA CYS A 24 9.07 -6.71 3.99
C CYS A 24 7.98 -7.35 4.84
N GLY A 25 7.12 -8.15 4.22
CA GLY A 25 6.05 -8.87 4.89
C GLY A 25 5.67 -10.16 4.15
N SER A 26 4.79 -10.93 4.76
CA SER A 26 4.22 -12.16 4.20
C SER A 26 3.22 -11.85 3.07
N GLY A 27 3.76 -11.37 1.94
CA GLY A 27 3.03 -10.70 0.88
C GLY A 27 2.73 -9.23 1.24
N SER A 28 2.31 -8.43 0.24
CA SER A 28 1.80 -7.07 0.51
C SER A 28 0.55 -7.08 1.38
N ASP A 29 -0.11 -8.22 1.47
CA ASP A 29 -1.34 -8.45 2.21
C ASP A 29 -1.16 -8.22 3.73
N GLU A 30 -0.10 -8.78 4.32
CA GLU A 30 0.25 -8.53 5.72
C GLU A 30 0.51 -7.03 5.98
N ILE A 31 1.14 -6.34 5.03
CA ILE A 31 1.44 -4.91 5.17
C ILE A 31 0.14 -4.09 5.14
N ILE A 32 -0.85 -4.47 4.32
CA ILE A 32 -2.19 -3.85 4.32
C ILE A 32 -2.83 -4.00 5.71
N GLN A 33 -2.78 -5.20 6.27
CA GLN A 33 -3.29 -5.47 7.62
C GLN A 33 -2.60 -4.59 8.66
N MET A 34 -1.27 -4.54 8.66
CA MET A 34 -0.48 -3.70 9.58
C MET A 34 -0.79 -2.21 9.43
N LEU A 35 -0.97 -1.71 8.20
CA LEU A 35 -1.37 -0.32 7.97
C LEU A 35 -2.75 -0.03 8.56
N CYS A 36 -3.71 -0.94 8.42
CA CYS A 36 -5.01 -0.80 9.07
C CYS A 36 -4.88 -0.76 10.60
N GLN A 37 -4.11 -1.66 11.19
CA GLN A 37 -3.86 -1.68 12.65
C GLN A 37 -3.17 -0.42 13.16
N LEU A 38 -2.24 0.15 12.37
CA LEU A 38 -1.47 1.32 12.78
C LEU A 38 -2.25 2.64 12.68
N PHE A 39 -3.10 2.78 11.65
CA PHE A 39 -3.71 4.06 11.30
C PHE A 39 -5.19 4.18 11.65
N LEU A 40 -5.87 3.06 11.95
CA LEU A 40 -7.32 3.04 12.11
C LEU A 40 -7.71 2.66 13.53
N ASN A 41 -8.73 3.35 14.03
CA ASN A 41 -9.46 3.02 15.23
C ASN A 41 -10.94 2.80 14.89
N ARG A 42 -11.68 2.25 15.82
CA ARG A 42 -13.13 2.10 15.70
C ARG A 42 -13.79 3.47 15.41
N GLY A 43 -14.55 3.51 14.31
CA GLY A 43 -15.23 4.72 13.85
C GLY A 43 -14.45 5.62 12.90
N ASP A 44 -13.15 5.36 12.68
CA ASP A 44 -12.40 5.97 11.57
C ASP A 44 -12.92 5.47 10.21
N GLU A 45 -12.62 6.18 9.15
CA GLU A 45 -13.08 5.84 7.81
C GLU A 45 -11.90 5.53 6.87
N VAL A 46 -12.15 4.53 6.00
CA VAL A 46 -11.28 4.18 4.88
C VAL A 46 -12.06 4.36 3.59
N VAL A 47 -11.50 5.09 2.63
CA VAL A 47 -12.09 5.21 1.30
C VAL A 47 -11.42 4.22 0.36
N VAL A 48 -12.24 3.42 -0.32
CA VAL A 48 -11.80 2.44 -1.33
C VAL A 48 -12.66 2.55 -2.59
N PRO A 49 -12.12 2.33 -3.79
CA PRO A 49 -12.92 2.19 -4.99
C PRO A 49 -13.86 0.98 -4.89
N GLU A 50 -15.04 1.08 -5.49
CA GLU A 50 -16.11 0.08 -5.37
C GLU A 50 -15.68 -1.32 -5.84
N PHE A 51 -14.95 -1.38 -6.95
CA PHE A 51 -14.40 -2.62 -7.52
C PHE A 51 -12.89 -2.73 -7.25
N SER A 52 -12.51 -2.68 -5.97
CA SER A 52 -11.09 -2.79 -5.57
C SER A 52 -10.79 -4.12 -4.88
N PHE A 53 -9.50 -4.35 -4.62
CA PHE A 53 -9.04 -5.56 -3.95
C PHE A 53 -9.72 -5.75 -2.59
N LEU A 54 -10.29 -6.93 -2.41
CA LEU A 54 -11.16 -7.29 -1.30
C LEU A 54 -10.55 -7.05 0.09
N MET A 55 -9.24 -7.28 0.22
CA MET A 55 -8.58 -7.27 1.53
C MET A 55 -8.52 -5.86 2.15
N TYR A 56 -8.56 -4.78 1.38
CA TYR A 56 -8.62 -3.43 1.94
C TYR A 56 -9.82 -3.26 2.88
N ARG A 57 -11.01 -3.72 2.44
CA ARG A 57 -12.22 -3.62 3.25
C ARG A 57 -12.23 -4.60 4.42
N ILE A 58 -11.72 -5.82 4.23
CA ILE A 58 -11.70 -6.84 5.28
C ILE A 58 -10.85 -6.37 6.45
N TYR A 59 -9.60 -5.95 6.20
CA TYR A 59 -8.70 -5.51 7.27
C TYR A 59 -9.17 -4.22 7.95
N ALA A 60 -9.77 -3.28 7.20
CA ALA A 60 -10.37 -2.10 7.80
C ALA A 60 -11.55 -2.47 8.74
N GLN A 61 -12.39 -3.43 8.36
CA GLN A 61 -13.50 -3.88 9.18
C GLN A 61 -13.04 -4.64 10.43
N ILE A 62 -11.98 -5.44 10.35
CA ILE A 62 -11.42 -6.17 11.51
C ILE A 62 -11.03 -5.21 12.64
N VAL A 63 -10.49 -4.04 12.31
CA VAL A 63 -10.14 -3.02 13.33
C VAL A 63 -11.31 -2.09 13.69
N GLY A 64 -12.51 -2.36 13.19
CA GLY A 64 -13.73 -1.60 13.49
C GLY A 64 -13.85 -0.28 12.73
N ALA A 65 -13.06 -0.07 11.69
CA ALA A 65 -13.19 1.11 10.84
C ALA A 65 -14.33 0.96 9.83
N LYS A 66 -14.91 2.08 9.43
CA LYS A 66 -15.97 2.15 8.42
C LYS A 66 -15.36 2.21 7.03
N VAL A 67 -15.80 1.30 6.16
CA VAL A 67 -15.44 1.32 4.75
C VAL A 67 -16.42 2.19 3.97
N VAL A 68 -15.88 3.15 3.23
CA VAL A 68 -16.63 4.10 2.40
C VAL A 68 -16.25 3.87 0.94
N PHE A 69 -17.22 3.45 0.13
CA PHE A 69 -16.97 3.16 -1.28
C PHE A 69 -17.09 4.39 -2.15
N SER A 70 -16.09 4.63 -3.01
CA SER A 70 -16.19 5.59 -4.11
C SER A 70 -16.69 4.88 -5.37
N LYS A 71 -17.69 5.49 -6.03
CA LYS A 71 -18.25 4.95 -7.27
C LYS A 71 -17.22 4.96 -8.40
N GLU A 72 -17.30 3.95 -9.24
CA GLU A 72 -16.55 3.87 -10.47
C GLU A 72 -17.49 4.03 -11.68
N LYS A 73 -16.97 4.60 -12.77
CA LYS A 73 -17.67 4.70 -14.03
C LYS A 73 -16.94 3.82 -15.07
N ASN A 74 -17.65 2.86 -15.64
CA ASN A 74 -17.06 1.90 -16.59
C ASN A 74 -15.82 1.20 -15.98
N PHE A 75 -15.91 0.78 -14.71
CA PHE A 75 -14.83 0.12 -13.97
C PHE A 75 -13.55 0.94 -13.84
N LYS A 76 -13.63 2.26 -14.01
CA LYS A 76 -12.49 3.18 -13.86
C LYS A 76 -12.63 4.01 -12.61
N VAL A 77 -11.55 4.08 -11.86
CA VAL A 77 -11.44 4.92 -10.68
C VAL A 77 -11.50 6.40 -11.07
N SER A 78 -12.24 7.19 -10.30
CA SER A 78 -12.36 8.63 -10.48
C SER A 78 -11.87 9.38 -9.24
N ASN A 79 -10.90 10.28 -9.42
CA ASN A 79 -10.43 11.16 -8.35
C ASN A 79 -11.56 11.95 -7.69
N ASN A 80 -12.51 12.46 -8.51
CA ASN A 80 -13.62 13.24 -7.99
C ASN A 80 -14.55 12.40 -7.11
N GLU A 81 -14.81 11.15 -7.50
CA GLU A 81 -15.64 10.26 -6.69
C GLU A 81 -14.96 9.85 -5.38
N ILE A 82 -13.64 9.60 -5.39
CA ILE A 82 -12.87 9.39 -4.16
C ILE A 82 -12.97 10.61 -3.25
N LEU A 83 -12.72 11.81 -3.77
CA LEU A 83 -12.68 13.04 -2.99
C LEU A 83 -14.05 13.43 -2.41
N LYS A 84 -15.16 13.11 -3.11
CA LYS A 84 -16.53 13.29 -2.58
C LYS A 84 -16.81 12.41 -1.35
N LYS A 85 -16.08 11.30 -1.20
CA LYS A 85 -16.28 10.35 -0.10
C LYS A 85 -15.35 10.61 1.09
N VAL A 86 -14.37 11.48 0.93
CA VAL A 86 -13.44 11.86 2.01
C VAL A 86 -14.15 12.75 3.02
N SER A 87 -14.02 12.40 4.30
CA SER A 87 -14.55 13.16 5.44
C SER A 87 -13.43 13.50 6.44
N LYS A 88 -13.79 14.17 7.54
CA LYS A 88 -12.86 14.43 8.66
C LYS A 88 -12.42 13.14 9.39
N LYS A 89 -13.19 12.05 9.24
CA LYS A 89 -12.90 10.74 9.82
C LYS A 89 -12.01 9.87 8.92
N THR A 90 -11.82 10.24 7.66
CA THR A 90 -11.01 9.46 6.72
C THR A 90 -9.54 9.50 7.11
N LYS A 91 -8.93 8.33 7.30
CA LYS A 91 -7.51 8.15 7.64
C LYS A 91 -6.71 7.59 6.47
N ILE A 92 -7.30 6.66 5.72
CA ILE A 92 -6.63 5.99 4.62
C ILE A 92 -7.50 6.07 3.35
N VAL A 93 -6.85 6.26 2.22
CA VAL A 93 -7.40 5.98 0.89
C VAL A 93 -6.56 4.87 0.28
N PHE A 94 -7.16 3.72 -0.01
CA PHE A 94 -6.50 2.65 -0.77
C PHE A 94 -6.78 2.81 -2.25
N LEU A 95 -5.76 2.61 -3.06
CA LEU A 95 -5.83 2.68 -4.51
C LEU A 95 -4.89 1.63 -5.13
N ALA A 96 -5.45 0.60 -5.76
CA ALA A 96 -4.68 -0.28 -6.62
C ALA A 96 -4.50 0.37 -8.00
N ASN A 97 -3.27 0.43 -8.50
CA ASN A 97 -2.98 1.05 -9.79
C ASN A 97 -1.81 0.35 -10.51
N PRO A 98 -2.09 -0.57 -11.46
CA PRO A 98 -3.41 -0.95 -12.00
C PRO A 98 -4.35 -1.60 -10.99
N ASN A 99 -5.66 -1.43 -11.23
CA ASN A 99 -6.67 -1.92 -10.32
C ASN A 99 -6.92 -3.45 -10.47
N ASN A 100 -7.09 -4.11 -9.36
CA ASN A 100 -7.56 -5.50 -9.28
C ASN A 100 -8.99 -5.48 -8.71
N PRO A 101 -10.02 -6.03 -9.42
CA PRO A 101 -9.91 -6.97 -10.54
C PRO A 101 -10.06 -6.35 -11.94
N THR A 102 -10.30 -5.05 -12.07
CA THR A 102 -10.78 -4.42 -13.32
C THR A 102 -9.69 -4.28 -14.40
N GLY A 103 -8.41 -4.33 -14.02
CA GLY A 103 -7.27 -4.10 -14.91
C GLY A 103 -7.15 -2.64 -15.41
N THR A 104 -8.05 -1.76 -14.98
CA THR A 104 -8.00 -0.34 -15.35
C THR A 104 -6.96 0.41 -14.52
N TYR A 105 -6.52 1.56 -14.99
CA TYR A 105 -5.54 2.37 -14.27
C TYR A 105 -5.88 3.87 -14.36
N ILE A 106 -5.32 4.65 -13.47
CA ILE A 106 -5.27 6.10 -13.56
C ILE A 106 -3.86 6.55 -13.96
N SER A 107 -3.78 7.59 -14.80
CA SER A 107 -2.51 8.10 -15.30
C SER A 107 -1.67 8.77 -14.20
N LYS A 108 -0.37 8.98 -14.47
CA LYS A 108 0.53 9.74 -13.58
C LYS A 108 -0.04 11.11 -13.21
N LYS A 109 -0.67 11.80 -14.17
CA LYS A 109 -1.30 13.11 -13.93
C LYS A 109 -2.45 13.01 -12.94
N GLN A 110 -3.32 12.01 -13.11
CA GLN A 110 -4.45 11.77 -12.22
C GLN A 110 -3.98 11.36 -10.82
N LEU A 111 -2.97 10.50 -10.72
CA LEU A 111 -2.46 10.04 -9.42
C LEU A 111 -1.81 11.20 -8.63
N LEU A 112 -1.05 12.06 -9.29
CA LEU A 112 -0.50 13.28 -8.69
C LEU A 112 -1.60 14.25 -8.25
N ASP A 113 -2.64 14.46 -9.09
CA ASP A 113 -3.80 15.30 -8.78
C ASP A 113 -4.54 14.78 -7.55
N LEU A 114 -4.80 13.48 -7.48
CA LEU A 114 -5.44 12.87 -6.32
C LEU A 114 -4.65 13.19 -5.03
N ARG A 115 -3.33 12.93 -5.01
CA ARG A 115 -2.52 13.23 -3.82
C ARG A 115 -2.51 14.71 -3.47
N LYS A 116 -2.44 15.60 -4.45
CA LYS A 116 -2.44 17.07 -4.25
C LYS A 116 -3.74 17.55 -3.59
N ARG A 117 -4.88 16.97 -3.96
CA ARG A 117 -6.21 17.37 -3.48
C ARG A 117 -6.62 16.68 -2.17
N LEU A 118 -6.05 15.53 -1.85
CA LEU A 118 -6.28 14.87 -0.57
C LEU A 118 -5.62 15.66 0.58
N ASN A 119 -6.31 15.71 1.73
CA ASN A 119 -5.74 16.30 2.95
C ASN A 119 -4.40 15.62 3.29
N LYS A 120 -3.42 16.39 3.73
CA LYS A 120 -2.08 15.90 4.10
C LYS A 120 -2.09 14.90 5.27
N LYS A 121 -3.13 14.92 6.10
CA LYS A 121 -3.31 13.97 7.23
C LYS A 121 -3.80 12.59 6.79
N ILE A 122 -4.31 12.47 5.56
CA ILE A 122 -4.80 11.19 5.01
C ILE A 122 -3.63 10.47 4.35
N LEU A 123 -3.43 9.21 4.72
CA LEU A 123 -2.48 8.33 4.07
C LEU A 123 -3.07 7.85 2.74
N LEU A 124 -2.38 8.09 1.64
CA LEU A 124 -2.67 7.46 0.36
C LEU A 124 -1.84 6.19 0.24
N VAL A 125 -2.49 5.04 0.21
CA VAL A 125 -1.83 3.75 -0.05
C VAL A 125 -2.01 3.42 -1.52
N VAL A 126 -0.90 3.37 -2.26
CA VAL A 126 -0.88 3.00 -3.68
C VAL A 126 -0.37 1.56 -3.79
N ASP A 127 -1.25 0.68 -4.25
CA ASP A 127 -0.90 -0.73 -4.46
C ASP A 127 -0.44 -0.94 -5.90
N ASP A 128 0.87 -1.03 -6.05
CA ASP A 128 1.59 -1.22 -7.31
C ASP A 128 1.82 -2.73 -7.63
N ALA A 129 0.97 -3.63 -7.14
CA ALA A 129 1.16 -5.08 -7.31
C ALA A 129 1.26 -5.54 -8.77
N TYR A 130 0.74 -4.75 -9.70
CA TYR A 130 0.70 -5.05 -11.13
C TYR A 130 1.45 -4.03 -11.99
N PHE A 131 2.27 -3.16 -11.41
CA PHE A 131 2.89 -2.07 -12.17
C PHE A 131 3.83 -2.57 -13.28
N GLU A 132 4.45 -3.74 -13.12
CA GLU A 132 5.37 -4.31 -14.09
C GLU A 132 4.69 -4.71 -15.42
N TYR A 133 3.37 -4.88 -15.41
CA TYR A 133 2.60 -5.18 -16.62
C TYR A 133 2.27 -3.93 -17.45
N MET A 134 2.58 -2.72 -16.92
CA MET A 134 2.19 -1.47 -17.56
C MET A 134 3.20 -1.01 -18.59
N LEU A 135 2.73 -0.88 -19.84
CA LEU A 135 3.53 -0.36 -20.96
C LEU A 135 3.10 1.05 -21.39
N ASN A 136 2.05 1.58 -20.79
CA ASN A 136 1.47 2.87 -21.16
C ASN A 136 2.38 4.04 -20.77
N LYS A 137 2.67 4.94 -21.71
CA LYS A 137 3.58 6.09 -21.50
C LYS A 137 3.07 7.11 -20.46
N ASP A 138 1.77 7.17 -20.25
CA ASP A 138 1.13 8.07 -19.29
C ASP A 138 0.98 7.45 -17.89
N TYR A 139 1.36 6.17 -17.71
CA TYR A 139 1.45 5.49 -16.43
C TYR A 139 2.83 5.73 -15.78
N LYS A 140 2.82 5.81 -14.47
CA LYS A 140 4.01 5.75 -13.61
C LYS A 140 3.64 5.08 -12.29
N SER A 141 4.55 4.27 -11.75
CA SER A 141 4.34 3.63 -10.46
C SER A 141 4.28 4.65 -9.32
N GLY A 142 3.59 4.29 -8.25
CA GLY A 142 3.55 5.13 -7.06
C GLY A 142 4.94 5.40 -6.48
N LEU A 143 5.85 4.42 -6.55
CA LEU A 143 7.22 4.58 -6.09
C LEU A 143 7.99 5.66 -6.88
N GLU A 144 7.86 5.69 -8.20
CA GLU A 144 8.50 6.71 -9.03
C GLU A 144 7.96 8.12 -8.74
N LEU A 145 6.65 8.24 -8.44
CA LEU A 145 5.99 9.53 -8.24
C LEU A 145 6.13 10.08 -6.82
N PHE A 146 6.23 9.21 -5.82
CA PHE A 146 6.06 9.61 -4.41
C PHE A 146 7.20 9.20 -3.48
N LYS A 147 8.35 8.81 -4.00
CA LYS A 147 9.50 8.35 -3.22
C LYS A 147 9.85 9.23 -2.01
N ASN A 148 9.62 10.54 -2.10
CA ASN A 148 9.95 11.51 -1.06
C ASN A 148 8.70 12.10 -0.37
N LYS A 149 7.54 11.41 -0.42
CA LYS A 149 6.30 11.90 0.19
C LYS A 149 5.99 11.15 1.48
N ASN A 150 5.83 11.89 2.58
CA ASN A 150 5.60 11.31 3.90
C ASN A 150 4.18 10.75 4.12
N ASN A 151 3.23 11.15 3.29
CA ASN A 151 1.81 10.78 3.41
C ASN A 151 1.33 9.89 2.26
N VAL A 152 2.25 9.16 1.67
CA VAL A 152 2.00 8.09 0.69
C VAL A 152 2.74 6.84 1.12
N PHE A 153 2.10 5.70 0.99
CA PHE A 153 2.68 4.39 1.20
C PHE A 153 2.48 3.52 -0.03
N ILE A 154 3.52 2.87 -0.48
CA ILE A 154 3.52 2.07 -1.71
C ILE A 154 3.59 0.60 -1.34
N LEU A 155 2.75 -0.22 -1.95
CA LEU A 155 2.76 -1.67 -1.79
C LEU A 155 3.29 -2.34 -3.05
N ARG A 156 4.06 -3.38 -2.87
CA ARG A 156 4.65 -4.22 -3.92
C ARG A 156 4.60 -5.69 -3.52
N THR A 157 4.61 -6.57 -4.51
CA THR A 157 4.60 -8.01 -4.26
C THR A 157 5.47 -8.75 -5.27
N PHE A 158 6.03 -9.87 -4.84
CA PHE A 158 6.70 -10.81 -5.73
C PHE A 158 5.74 -11.92 -6.24
N SER A 159 4.49 -11.88 -5.81
CA SER A 159 3.49 -12.91 -6.12
C SER A 159 2.97 -12.88 -7.56
N LYS A 160 3.16 -11.77 -8.31
CA LYS A 160 2.53 -11.56 -9.63
C LYS A 160 3.52 -11.87 -10.75
N ILE A 161 4.11 -10.88 -11.38
CA ILE A 161 5.01 -11.07 -12.53
C ILE A 161 6.20 -11.98 -12.23
N TYR A 162 6.66 -12.01 -10.99
CA TYR A 162 7.78 -12.85 -10.59
C TYR A 162 7.39 -14.31 -10.32
N GLY A 163 6.11 -14.65 -10.33
CA GLY A 163 5.63 -16.03 -10.14
C GLY A 163 5.87 -16.62 -8.75
N LEU A 164 6.22 -15.81 -7.74
CA LEU A 164 6.61 -16.27 -6.41
C LEU A 164 5.48 -16.20 -5.38
N ALA A 165 4.24 -16.48 -5.81
CA ALA A 165 3.06 -16.36 -4.96
C ALA A 165 3.10 -17.28 -3.72
N SER A 166 3.67 -18.48 -3.86
CA SER A 166 3.80 -19.47 -2.78
C SER A 166 4.80 -19.05 -1.70
N LEU A 167 5.79 -18.25 -2.03
CA LEU A 167 6.82 -17.80 -1.07
C LEU A 167 6.30 -16.72 -0.11
N ARG A 168 5.12 -16.17 -0.37
CA ARG A 168 4.50 -15.11 0.45
C ARG A 168 5.45 -13.96 0.74
N VAL A 169 6.05 -13.37 -0.30
CA VAL A 169 6.95 -12.22 -0.16
C VAL A 169 6.34 -10.99 -0.81
N GLY A 170 6.23 -9.93 -0.03
CA GLY A 170 5.84 -8.60 -0.47
C GLY A 170 6.61 -7.54 0.30
N TRP A 171 6.53 -6.32 -0.14
CA TRP A 171 7.18 -5.21 0.52
C TRP A 171 6.40 -3.91 0.38
N GLY A 172 6.67 -3.00 1.29
CA GLY A 172 6.11 -1.66 1.30
C GLY A 172 7.20 -0.60 1.37
N TYR A 173 6.89 0.58 0.84
CA TYR A 173 7.73 1.76 0.90
C TYR A 173 6.97 2.96 1.40
N GLY A 174 7.50 3.64 2.41
CA GLY A 174 6.87 4.81 3.00
C GLY A 174 7.87 5.69 3.75
N SER A 175 7.38 6.71 4.47
CA SER A 175 8.27 7.49 5.33
C SER A 175 8.89 6.63 6.42
N LYS A 176 10.13 6.95 6.82
CA LYS A 176 10.82 6.24 7.91
C LYS A 176 9.96 6.13 9.17
N LYS A 177 9.22 7.18 9.52
CA LYS A 177 8.32 7.19 10.69
C LYS A 177 7.24 6.10 10.60
N ILE A 178 6.65 5.89 9.42
CA ILE A 178 5.64 4.84 9.20
C ILE A 178 6.29 3.47 9.27
N VAL A 179 7.42 3.30 8.59
CA VAL A 179 8.15 2.03 8.55
C VAL A 179 8.62 1.62 9.94
N ASP A 180 9.21 2.52 10.73
CA ASP A 180 9.60 2.25 12.11
C ASP A 180 8.41 1.83 13.00
N ALA A 181 7.22 2.41 12.77
CA ALA A 181 6.02 2.02 13.50
C ALA A 181 5.49 0.65 13.07
N LEU A 182 5.56 0.32 11.77
CA LEU A 182 5.20 -1.00 11.26
C LEU A 182 6.13 -2.10 11.77
N TYR A 183 7.42 -1.84 11.89
CA TYR A 183 8.37 -2.81 12.48
C TYR A 183 8.00 -3.22 13.91
N LYS A 184 7.39 -2.33 14.69
CA LYS A 184 6.98 -2.63 16.07
C LYS A 184 5.81 -3.60 16.18
N ILE A 185 5.01 -3.74 15.12
CA ILE A 185 3.83 -4.62 15.07
C ILE A 185 3.98 -5.79 14.11
N CYS A 186 5.08 -5.84 13.35
CA CYS A 186 5.36 -6.90 12.41
C CYS A 186 5.90 -8.13 13.12
N LEU A 187 5.18 -9.25 13.06
CA LEU A 187 5.58 -10.51 13.69
C LEU A 187 6.91 -11.05 13.14
N LEU A 188 7.20 -10.78 11.86
CA LEU A 188 8.44 -11.21 11.22
C LEU A 188 9.69 -10.61 11.88
N TYR A 189 9.58 -9.40 12.44
CA TYR A 189 10.69 -8.68 13.06
C TYR A 189 10.66 -8.66 14.59
N THR A 190 9.50 -8.94 15.19
CA THR A 190 9.33 -8.93 16.66
C THR A 190 9.44 -10.31 17.29
N SER A 191 9.29 -11.38 16.50
CA SER A 191 9.50 -12.74 17.02
C SER A 191 10.99 -12.99 17.28
N PRO A 192 11.38 -13.51 18.46
CA PRO A 192 12.76 -13.88 18.75
C PRO A 192 13.25 -14.91 17.71
N SER A 193 14.45 -14.71 17.20
CA SER A 193 15.12 -15.72 16.39
C SER A 193 15.72 -16.78 17.30
N PRO A 194 15.68 -18.07 16.95
CA PRO A 194 16.40 -19.11 17.71
C PRO A 194 17.91 -18.86 17.84
N ARG A 195 18.45 -17.88 17.11
CA ARG A 195 19.87 -17.47 17.18
C ARG A 195 20.11 -16.29 18.13
N ASP A 196 19.06 -15.62 18.58
CA ASP A 196 19.20 -14.46 19.47
C ASP A 196 19.38 -14.88 20.95
N ASP A 197 19.23 -16.19 21.23
CA ASP A 197 19.37 -16.79 22.59
C ASP A 197 20.77 -17.40 22.85
N ARG A 198 21.82 -16.98 22.08
CA ARG A 198 23.19 -17.45 22.26
C ARG A 198 24.14 -16.31 22.56
#